data_7631351d519664955fc167d56f2f6615
#
_entry.id   7631351d519664955fc167d56f2f6615
#
_cell.length_a   1.000
_cell.length_b   1.000
_cell.length_c   1.000
_cell.angle_alpha   90.00
_cell.angle_beta   90.00
_cell.angle_gamma   90.00
#
_symmetry.space_group_name_H-M   'P 1'
#
loop_
_entity.id
_entity.type
_entity.pdbx_description
1 polymer ?
#
loop_
_entity_poly.entity_id
_entity_poly.type
_entity_poly.pdbx_seq_one_letter_code
_entity_poly.pdbx_strand_id
1 'polypeptide(L)' 'MRIFVGNLTVPITEDDLRQLFEPYGVVEFVQIIADQTGGEAQGFVQMPDATAAQAAIDGLQGTTFRGRTLTIHAAHWQW' A
#
# COMPACT_ATOMS: atom_id res chain seq x y z
N MET A 1 -8.25 -2.30 9.23
CA MET A 1 -6.97 -3.00 9.11
C MET A 1 -5.98 -2.13 8.39
N ARG A 2 -4.76 -2.07 8.89
CA ARG A 2 -3.70 -1.28 8.26
C ARG A 2 -2.79 -2.19 7.46
N ILE A 3 -2.42 -1.73 6.28
CA ILE A 3 -1.60 -2.49 5.35
C ILE A 3 -0.33 -1.71 5.07
N PHE A 4 0.81 -2.37 5.20
CA PHE A 4 2.10 -1.79 4.83
C PHE A 4 2.39 -2.12 3.37
N VAL A 5 2.84 -1.12 2.62
CA VAL A 5 3.25 -1.27 1.23
C VAL A 5 4.67 -0.76 1.09
N GLY A 6 5.58 -1.63 0.76
CA GLY A 6 7.00 -1.28 0.60
C GLY A 6 7.45 -1.41 -0.84
N ASN A 7 8.66 -0.93 -1.07
CA ASN A 7 9.33 -1.00 -2.37
C ASN A 7 8.62 -0.19 -3.47
N LEU A 8 8.05 0.94 -3.07
CA LEU A 8 7.41 1.85 -4.02
C LEU A 8 8.45 2.74 -4.71
N THR A 9 8.19 3.05 -5.96
CA THR A 9 9.05 3.95 -6.75
C THR A 9 8.53 5.36 -6.65
N VAL A 10 9.39 6.33 -6.37
CA VAL A 10 9.01 7.75 -6.42
C VAL A 10 9.19 8.26 -7.85
N PRO A 11 8.42 9.25 -8.28
CA PRO A 11 7.32 9.85 -7.53
C PRO A 11 6.10 8.95 -7.48
N ILE A 12 5.46 8.93 -6.32
CA ILE A 12 4.19 8.23 -6.15
C ILE A 12 3.28 9.10 -5.30
N THR A 13 1.99 9.12 -5.60
CA THR A 13 1.01 9.91 -4.88
C THR A 13 0.10 9.03 -4.06
N GLU A 14 -0.61 9.65 -3.13
CA GLU A 14 -1.63 8.94 -2.36
C GLU A 14 -2.72 8.38 -3.29
N ASP A 15 -3.07 9.11 -4.34
CA ASP A 15 -4.02 8.61 -5.32
C ASP A 15 -3.54 7.36 -6.03
N ASP A 16 -2.25 7.32 -6.37
CA ASP A 16 -1.68 6.14 -7.01
C ASP A 16 -1.86 4.91 -6.13
N LEU A 17 -1.55 5.05 -4.85
CA LEU A 17 -1.66 3.95 -3.91
C LEU A 17 -3.11 3.58 -3.64
N ARG A 18 -3.98 4.59 -3.51
CA ARG A 18 -5.41 4.37 -3.33
C ARG A 18 -5.99 3.56 -4.48
N GLN A 19 -5.63 3.88 -5.71
CA GLN A 19 -6.16 3.19 -6.88
C GLN A 19 -5.77 1.72 -6.93
N LEU A 20 -4.64 1.36 -6.35
CA LEU A 20 -4.23 -0.04 -6.26
C LEU A 20 -5.17 -0.83 -5.36
N PHE A 21 -5.68 -0.21 -4.30
CA PHE A 21 -6.44 -0.90 -3.28
C PHE A 21 -7.95 -0.77 -3.45
N GLU A 22 -8.43 0.26 -4.12
CA GLU A 22 -9.87 0.49 -4.27
C GLU A 22 -10.63 -0.66 -4.94
N PRO A 23 -10.05 -1.39 -5.90
CA PRO A 23 -10.76 -2.54 -6.47
C PRO A 23 -11.12 -3.62 -5.46
N TYR A 24 -10.45 -3.65 -4.31
CA TYR A 24 -10.69 -4.66 -3.29
C TYR A 24 -11.72 -4.21 -2.25
N GLY A 25 -11.94 -2.91 -2.11
CA GLY A 25 -12.89 -2.40 -1.15
C GLY A 25 -12.62 -0.95 -0.79
N VAL A 26 -13.34 -0.46 0.22
CA VAL A 26 -13.22 0.92 0.67
C VAL A 26 -11.84 1.16 1.24
N VAL A 27 -11.18 2.22 0.79
CA VAL A 27 -9.93 2.72 1.33
C VAL A 27 -10.24 3.96 2.15
N GLU A 28 -9.98 3.88 3.44
CA GLU A 28 -10.32 4.94 4.38
C GLU A 28 -9.21 5.99 4.48
N PHE A 29 -7.96 5.54 4.36
CA PHE A 29 -6.83 6.41 4.62
C PHE A 29 -5.60 5.86 3.89
N VAL A 30 -4.79 6.77 3.35
CA VAL A 30 -3.53 6.43 2.69
C VAL A 30 -2.47 7.41 3.18
N GLN A 31 -1.29 6.90 3.49
CA GLN A 31 -0.15 7.72 3.85
C GLN A 31 1.08 7.22 3.09
N ILE A 32 1.87 8.14 2.58
CA ILE A 32 3.11 7.82 1.89
C ILE A 32 4.26 8.48 2.62
N ILE A 33 5.31 7.70 2.87
CA ILE A 33 6.56 8.19 3.44
C ILE A 33 7.63 7.97 2.38
N ALA A 34 8.11 9.06 1.80
CA ALA A 34 9.12 8.99 0.75
C ALA A 34 10.51 9.21 1.34
N ASP A 35 11.46 8.40 0.91
CA ASP A 35 12.86 8.61 1.22
C ASP A 35 13.41 9.63 0.24
N GLN A 36 13.86 10.76 0.75
CA GLN A 36 14.32 11.87 -0.07
C GLN A 36 15.64 11.57 -0.79
N THR A 37 16.38 10.60 -0.32
CA THR A 37 17.71 10.32 -0.86
C THR A 37 17.78 9.05 -1.68
N GLY A 38 16.87 8.10 -1.48
CA GLY A 38 16.99 6.77 -2.06
C GLY A 38 16.09 6.48 -3.25
N GLY A 39 15.15 7.36 -3.57
CA GLY A 39 14.20 7.09 -4.64
C GLY A 39 13.18 6.01 -4.29
N GLU A 40 13.08 5.64 -3.03
CA GLU A 40 12.15 4.64 -2.54
C GLU A 40 11.08 5.30 -1.68
N ALA A 41 9.92 4.66 -1.63
CA ALA A 41 8.84 5.11 -0.78
C ALA A 41 8.19 3.92 -0.10
N GLN A 42 7.54 4.20 1.02
CA GLN A 42 6.73 3.24 1.74
C GLN A 42 5.35 3.84 1.92
N GLY A 43 4.35 3.00 2.03
CA GLY A 43 3.01 3.47 2.22
C GLY A 43 2.24 2.66 3.24
N PHE A 44 1.20 3.28 3.79
CA PHE A 44 0.24 2.62 4.66
C PHE A 44 -1.15 2.88 4.12
N VAL A 45 -1.94 1.84 4.07
CA VAL A 45 -3.33 1.92 3.61
C VAL A 45 -4.22 1.40 4.72
N GLN A 46 -5.24 2.17 5.07
CA GLN A 46 -6.22 1.76 6.06
C GLN A 46 -7.49 1.33 5.35
N MET A 47 -7.87 0.08 5.53
CA MET A 47 -9.13 -0.46 5.01
C MET A 47 -9.96 -0.95 6.20
N PRO A 48 -11.19 -0.46 6.38
CA PRO A 48 -11.99 -0.83 7.54
C PRO A 48 -12.49 -2.27 7.51
N ASP A 49 -12.65 -2.84 6.32
CA ASP A 49 -13.11 -4.22 6.17
C ASP A 49 -11.90 -5.15 6.11
N ALA A 50 -11.74 -5.97 7.14
CA ALA A 50 -10.59 -6.88 7.24
C ALA A 50 -10.58 -7.92 6.10
N THR A 51 -11.74 -8.36 5.63
CA THR A 51 -11.81 -9.32 4.53
C THR A 51 -11.32 -8.68 3.24
N ALA A 52 -11.75 -7.44 2.97
CA ALA A 52 -11.29 -6.72 1.79
C ALA A 52 -9.79 -6.43 1.89
N ALA A 53 -9.31 -6.05 3.07
CA ALA A 53 -7.89 -5.78 3.27
C ALA A 53 -7.05 -7.03 3.02
N GLN A 54 -7.49 -8.18 3.50
CA GLN A 54 -6.76 -9.43 3.30
C GLN A 54 -6.75 -9.82 1.82
N ALA A 55 -7.87 -9.63 1.13
CA ALA A 55 -7.93 -9.88 -0.30
C ALA A 55 -6.97 -8.99 -1.07
N ALA A 56 -6.84 -7.72 -0.66
CA ALA A 56 -5.90 -6.81 -1.28
C ALA A 56 -4.46 -7.25 -1.05
N ILE A 57 -4.14 -7.65 0.18
CA ILE A 57 -2.80 -8.16 0.49
C ILE A 57 -2.48 -9.36 -0.39
N ASP A 58 -3.38 -10.33 -0.45
CA ASP A 58 -3.16 -11.56 -1.21
C ASP A 58 -3.06 -11.29 -2.71
N GLY A 59 -3.86 -10.36 -3.22
CA GLY A 59 -3.90 -10.06 -4.65
C GLY A 59 -2.75 -9.19 -5.12
N LEU A 60 -2.22 -8.32 -4.27
CA LEU A 60 -1.19 -7.37 -4.65
C LEU A 60 0.22 -7.79 -4.26
N GLN A 61 0.35 -8.69 -3.29
CA GLN A 61 1.66 -9.15 -2.86
C GLN A 61 2.40 -9.79 -4.04
N GLY A 62 3.61 -9.32 -4.28
CA GLY A 62 4.43 -9.85 -5.36
C GLY A 62 4.10 -9.33 -6.75
N THR A 63 3.11 -8.43 -6.86
CA THR A 63 2.83 -7.83 -8.17
C THR A 63 3.85 -6.74 -8.50
N THR A 64 4.01 -6.47 -9.78
CA THR A 64 4.93 -5.44 -10.24
C THR A 64 4.19 -4.13 -10.45
N PHE A 65 4.70 -3.06 -9.85
CA PHE A 65 4.16 -1.72 -10.02
C PHE A 65 5.31 -0.79 -10.43
N ARG A 66 5.21 -0.21 -11.61
CA ARG A 66 6.22 0.69 -12.16
C ARG A 66 7.63 0.08 -12.12
N GLY A 67 7.72 -1.20 -12.48
CA GLY A 67 8.97 -1.92 -12.58
C GLY A 67 9.52 -2.48 -11.28
N ARG A 68 8.78 -2.35 -10.18
CA ARG A 68 9.20 -2.88 -8.88
C ARG A 68 8.18 -3.86 -8.33
N THR A 69 8.67 -4.93 -7.74
CA THR A 69 7.83 -5.90 -7.06
C THR A 69 7.42 -5.35 -5.70
N LEU A 70 6.11 -5.24 -5.47
CA LEU A 70 5.60 -4.69 -4.22
C LEU A 70 5.76 -5.68 -3.07
N THR A 71 6.09 -5.14 -1.91
CA THR A 71 6.10 -5.86 -0.64
C THR A 71 4.91 -5.39 0.16
N ILE A 72 3.94 -6.28 0.39
CA ILE A 72 2.68 -5.91 1.04
C ILE A 72 2.39 -6.87 2.16
N HIS A 73 2.10 -6.35 3.35
CA HIS A 73 1.71 -7.20 4.46
C HIS A 73 0.90 -6.39 5.48
N ALA A 74 0.21 -7.10 6.35
CA ALA A 74 -0.56 -6.46 7.40
C ALA A 74 0.39 -5.76 8.37
N ALA A 75 0.08 -4.52 8.71
CA ALA A 75 0.84 -3.76 9.67
C ALA A 75 0.11 -3.82 11.02
N HIS A 76 0.78 -4.35 12.03
CA HIS A 76 0.19 -4.53 13.35
C HIS A 76 0.57 -3.33 14.23
N TRP A 77 0.08 -2.18 13.84
CA TRP A 77 0.29 -0.95 14.61
C TRP A 77 -0.92 -0.69 15.47
N GLN A 78 -0.66 -0.16 16.63
CA GLN A 78 -1.71 0.50 17.39
C GLN A 78 -1.37 1.96 17.45
N TRP A 79 -2.33 2.77 17.09
CA TRP A 79 -2.19 4.22 17.12
C TRP A 79 -2.35 4.74 18.55
#